data_37cd8b8bd01c81ed220cf8b9f400b49e
#
_entry.id   37cd8b8bd01c81ed220cf8b9f400b49e
#
_cell.length_a   1.000
_cell.length_b   1.000
_cell.length_c   1.000
_cell.angle_alpha   90.00
_cell.angle_beta   90.00
_cell.angle_gamma   90.00
#
_symmetry.space_group_name_H-M   'P 1'
#
loop_
_entity.id
_entity.type
_entity.pdbx_description
1 polymer ?
#
loop_
_entity_poly.entity_id
_entity_poly.type
_entity_poly.pdbx_seq_one_letter_code
_entity_poly.pdbx_strand_id
1 'polypeptide(L)'
;MSAPFVRTAHAAGKLTMGFWDHWVPGANKTCTSIVDEWAAKEKVEVSIDYITSQGNKNLLTIAAEAQAKSGHDILAMPTWWPHAYADNIEPVNDIMEPLIKLNGDVNDTVKYLGKQGDKWLAVPATIGSQIKGPCSRIDLMKKFANIDVQAMYPAGSEPKADAWTNDAFLKAAEACHKGGSPFGIGLGETTDSVDTAGAFFQSFGADLVDAKGNVTVKTDNVRQALEFYKKLMAFLPADVTAWDDASNNKWLVSGRGALIMNPPSAWAVAKRDAPQIAEQCWTHGMPKGPKGRFAPFLPFLWTIWSFSKNKPAAKSLLVHLSQPDSVARLVEASGGYDLPSFANLTKLKTWAEEGPPKGTLFSYPDPYHLQTLSIAASPAPPKIAQQIYAQATITKMCVRHFQGEDMEKTLSWAESECEGFMRS
;
A
#
# COMPACT_ATOMS: atom_id res chain seq x y z
N MET A 1 -33.68 11.92 1.51
CA MET A 1 -34.16 11.26 2.77
C MET A 1 -32.93 10.98 3.60
N SER A 2 -32.75 11.75 4.68
CA SER A 2 -31.62 11.58 5.60
C SER A 2 -31.79 10.28 6.41
N ALA A 3 -30.80 9.39 6.35
CA ALA A 3 -30.78 8.21 7.20
C ALA A 3 -30.76 8.62 8.68
N PRO A 4 -31.47 7.93 9.55
CA PRO A 4 -31.46 8.23 10.97
C PRO A 4 -30.14 7.71 11.59
N PHE A 5 -29.13 8.56 11.61
CA PHE A 5 -28.02 8.36 12.54
C PHE A 5 -28.52 8.67 13.94
N VAL A 6 -28.46 7.71 14.84
CA VAL A 6 -28.80 7.88 16.25
C VAL A 6 -27.87 8.96 16.82
N ARG A 7 -28.43 10.14 17.10
CA ARG A 7 -27.73 11.20 17.84
C ARG A 7 -27.64 10.76 19.30
N THR A 8 -26.57 10.08 19.67
CA THR A 8 -26.18 9.99 21.07
C THR A 8 -25.53 11.31 21.46
N ALA A 9 -26.03 11.97 22.49
CA ALA A 9 -25.37 13.14 23.07
C ALA A 9 -24.00 12.68 23.58
N HIS A 10 -22.93 13.07 22.88
CA HIS A 10 -21.58 12.81 23.35
C HIS A 10 -21.30 13.72 24.55
N ALA A 11 -20.93 13.16 25.67
CA ALA A 11 -20.31 13.94 26.73
C ALA A 11 -19.08 14.65 26.15
N ALA A 12 -18.90 15.93 26.46
CA ALA A 12 -17.76 16.72 25.98
C ALA A 12 -16.45 16.06 26.40
N GLY A 13 -15.91 15.23 25.50
CA GLY A 13 -14.66 14.48 25.69
C GLY A 13 -13.63 14.95 24.68
N LYS A 14 -12.37 14.59 24.94
CA LYS A 14 -11.27 14.80 24.02
C LYS A 14 -11.07 13.52 23.21
N LEU A 15 -11.23 13.63 21.89
CA LEU A 15 -10.93 12.55 20.94
C LEU A 15 -9.51 12.68 20.41
N THR A 16 -8.74 11.62 20.43
CA THR A 16 -7.35 11.61 19.96
C THR A 16 -7.17 10.62 18.80
N MET A 17 -6.42 11.05 17.78
CA MET A 17 -6.20 10.28 16.56
C MET A 17 -4.72 10.22 16.22
N GLY A 18 -4.22 9.00 15.94
CA GLY A 18 -2.93 8.77 15.34
C GLY A 18 -3.13 8.46 13.85
N PHE A 19 -2.89 9.42 12.99
CA PHE A 19 -3.03 9.27 11.54
C PHE A 19 -1.66 9.19 10.87
N TRP A 20 -1.63 8.66 9.65
CA TRP A 20 -0.39 8.60 8.90
C TRP A 20 0.03 9.99 8.42
N ASP A 21 1.32 10.33 8.59
CA ASP A 21 1.92 11.56 8.11
C ASP A 21 2.16 11.49 6.60
N HIS A 22 1.35 12.21 5.85
CA HIS A 22 1.26 12.10 4.40
C HIS A 22 2.45 12.74 3.69
N TRP A 23 2.95 12.11 2.62
CA TRP A 23 4.01 12.67 1.75
C TRP A 23 3.61 13.97 1.04
N VAL A 24 2.31 14.21 0.87
CA VAL A 24 1.74 15.45 0.34
C VAL A 24 1.24 16.31 1.51
N PRO A 25 1.93 17.39 1.90
CA PRO A 25 1.56 18.18 3.10
C PRO A 25 0.13 18.75 3.07
N GLY A 26 -0.38 19.04 1.87
CA GLY A 26 -1.77 19.51 1.69
C GLY A 26 -2.82 18.50 2.14
N ALA A 27 -2.53 17.19 2.06
CA ALA A 27 -3.44 16.14 2.47
C ALA A 27 -3.68 16.16 4.00
N ASN A 28 -2.60 16.28 4.80
CA ASN A 28 -2.74 16.43 6.26
C ASN A 28 -3.55 17.67 6.64
N LYS A 29 -3.28 18.80 5.99
CA LYS A 29 -4.01 20.05 6.24
C LYS A 29 -5.51 19.91 5.94
N THR A 30 -5.85 19.30 4.82
CA THR A 30 -7.25 19.08 4.45
C THR A 30 -7.94 18.09 5.37
N CYS A 31 -7.25 17.00 5.77
CA CYS A 31 -7.77 16.07 6.77
C CYS A 31 -8.07 16.78 8.09
N THR A 32 -7.14 17.59 8.59
CA THR A 32 -7.35 18.40 9.80
C THR A 32 -8.58 19.30 9.65
N SER A 33 -8.72 20.01 8.52
CA SER A 33 -9.90 20.87 8.27
C SER A 33 -11.22 20.11 8.32
N ILE A 34 -11.28 18.92 7.71
CA ILE A 34 -12.49 18.07 7.71
C ILE A 34 -12.80 17.58 9.14
N VAL A 35 -11.79 17.21 9.90
CA VAL A 35 -11.94 16.82 11.31
C VAL A 35 -12.42 17.99 12.17
N ASP A 36 -11.86 19.19 11.97
CA ASP A 36 -12.25 20.40 12.72
C ASP A 36 -13.68 20.81 12.42
N GLU A 37 -14.14 20.69 11.17
CA GLU A 37 -15.54 20.92 10.78
C GLU A 37 -16.51 19.99 11.54
N TRP A 38 -16.16 18.69 11.62
CA TRP A 38 -16.90 17.72 12.40
C TRP A 38 -16.85 18.03 13.91
N ALA A 39 -15.66 18.33 14.43
CA ALA A 39 -15.43 18.63 15.84
C ALA A 39 -16.25 19.83 16.33
N ALA A 40 -16.29 20.90 15.52
CA ALA A 40 -17.10 22.09 15.82
C ALA A 40 -18.61 21.77 15.84
N LYS A 41 -19.07 20.94 14.88
CA LYS A 41 -20.49 20.54 14.80
C LYS A 41 -20.91 19.64 15.96
N GLU A 42 -20.10 18.67 16.32
CA GLU A 42 -20.38 17.70 17.38
C GLU A 42 -19.97 18.21 18.77
N LYS A 43 -19.30 19.37 18.87
CA LYS A 43 -18.78 19.97 20.10
C LYS A 43 -17.82 19.05 20.85
N VAL A 44 -16.94 18.41 20.12
CA VAL A 44 -15.89 17.50 20.64
C VAL A 44 -14.55 18.18 20.46
N GLU A 45 -13.68 18.17 21.50
CA GLU A 45 -12.30 18.55 21.36
C GLU A 45 -11.54 17.43 20.65
N VAL A 46 -10.74 17.75 19.64
CA VAL A 46 -9.97 16.76 18.87
C VAL A 46 -8.47 17.08 18.88
N SER A 47 -7.66 16.04 18.79
CA SER A 47 -6.21 16.13 18.61
C SER A 47 -5.76 15.08 17.61
N ILE A 48 -4.98 15.49 16.60
CA ILE A 48 -4.42 14.60 15.58
C ILE A 48 -2.91 14.58 15.70
N ASP A 49 -2.34 13.39 15.86
CA ASP A 49 -0.91 13.14 15.71
C ASP A 49 -0.68 12.51 14.33
N TYR A 50 0.05 13.23 13.47
CA TYR A 50 0.49 12.68 12.19
C TYR A 50 1.80 11.92 12.40
N ILE A 51 1.74 10.59 12.22
CA ILE A 51 2.82 9.66 12.56
C ILE A 51 3.51 9.19 11.29
N THR A 52 4.78 9.50 11.15
CA THR A 52 5.57 9.13 9.97
C THR A 52 5.80 7.61 9.87
N SER A 53 5.87 7.10 8.63
CA SER A 53 6.31 5.72 8.35
C SER A 53 7.84 5.58 8.36
N GLN A 54 8.59 6.67 8.30
CA GLN A 54 10.05 6.62 8.33
C GLN A 54 10.54 5.96 9.63
N GLY A 55 11.48 5.04 9.51
CA GLY A 55 11.99 4.26 10.63
C GLY A 55 10.93 3.38 11.30
N ASN A 56 9.85 3.01 10.58
CA ASN A 56 8.72 2.22 11.09
C ASN A 56 8.01 2.83 12.30
N LYS A 57 8.09 4.16 12.49
CA LYS A 57 7.55 4.83 13.68
C LYS A 57 6.06 4.59 13.87
N ASN A 58 5.27 4.58 12.78
CA ASN A 58 3.84 4.25 12.81
C ASN A 58 3.60 2.82 13.35
N LEU A 59 4.36 1.83 12.89
CA LEU A 59 4.24 0.44 13.32
C LEU A 59 4.67 0.25 14.78
N LEU A 60 5.73 0.94 15.20
CA LEU A 60 6.17 0.96 16.60
C LEU A 60 5.14 1.59 17.52
N THR A 61 4.45 2.66 17.07
CA THR A 61 3.35 3.28 17.82
C THR A 61 2.19 2.33 18.00
N ILE A 62 1.77 1.61 16.94
CA ILE A 62 0.71 0.60 17.01
C ILE A 62 1.06 -0.46 18.08
N ALA A 63 2.28 -1.00 18.01
CA ALA A 63 2.73 -2.03 18.95
C ALA A 63 2.77 -1.53 20.41
N ALA A 64 3.29 -0.32 20.61
CA ALA A 64 3.40 0.28 21.93
C ALA A 64 2.02 0.53 22.57
N GLU A 65 1.07 1.07 21.81
CA GLU A 65 -0.29 1.34 22.30
C GLU A 65 -1.06 0.05 22.59
N ALA A 66 -0.94 -0.95 21.72
CA ALA A 66 -1.56 -2.26 21.95
C ALA A 66 -1.04 -2.92 23.23
N GLN A 67 0.27 -2.84 23.49
CA GLN A 67 0.88 -3.38 24.70
C GLN A 67 0.47 -2.60 25.95
N ALA A 68 0.52 -1.26 25.88
CA ALA A 68 0.18 -0.38 27.00
C ALA A 68 -1.33 -0.35 27.31
N LYS A 69 -2.18 -0.78 26.38
CA LYS A 69 -3.64 -0.61 26.40
C LYS A 69 -4.04 0.85 26.67
N SER A 70 -3.28 1.77 26.11
CA SER A 70 -3.50 3.21 26.23
C SER A 70 -2.83 3.93 25.06
N GLY A 71 -3.37 5.07 24.64
CA GLY A 71 -2.89 5.86 23.52
C GLY A 71 -4.03 6.60 22.85
N HIS A 72 -4.02 6.64 21.53
CA HIS A 72 -5.07 7.27 20.73
C HIS A 72 -6.40 6.53 20.83
N ASP A 73 -7.50 7.20 20.52
CA ASP A 73 -8.82 6.58 20.36
C ASP A 73 -8.93 5.89 18.99
N ILE A 74 -8.45 6.57 17.93
CA ILE A 74 -8.41 6.07 16.55
C ILE A 74 -6.95 5.98 16.13
N LEU A 75 -6.59 4.89 15.45
CA LEU A 75 -5.26 4.72 14.89
C LEU A 75 -5.32 4.22 13.44
N ALA A 76 -4.55 4.83 12.55
CA ALA A 76 -4.40 4.38 11.19
C ALA A 76 -3.42 3.20 11.13
N MET A 77 -3.87 2.08 10.57
CA MET A 77 -3.08 0.86 10.45
C MET A 77 -2.97 0.43 8.98
N PRO A 78 -1.76 0.14 8.47
CA PRO A 78 -1.60 -0.37 7.10
C PRO A 78 -1.88 -1.88 7.04
N THR A 79 -2.34 -2.36 5.90
CA THR A 79 -2.40 -3.77 5.48
C THR A 79 -2.87 -4.75 6.57
N TRP A 80 -2.00 -5.63 7.07
CA TRP A 80 -2.31 -6.73 8.00
C TRP A 80 -2.39 -6.34 9.47
N TRP A 81 -2.03 -5.10 9.84
CA TRP A 81 -1.96 -4.69 11.24
C TRP A 81 -3.28 -4.79 12.01
N PRO A 82 -4.48 -4.54 11.42
CA PRO A 82 -5.73 -4.81 12.11
C PRO A 82 -5.88 -6.28 12.55
N HIS A 83 -5.40 -7.24 11.74
CA HIS A 83 -5.43 -8.66 12.13
C HIS A 83 -4.42 -8.99 13.22
N ALA A 84 -3.24 -8.36 13.21
CA ALA A 84 -2.22 -8.58 14.23
C ALA A 84 -2.69 -8.16 15.63
N TYR A 85 -3.60 -7.19 15.70
CA TYR A 85 -4.11 -6.63 16.95
C TYR A 85 -5.63 -6.76 17.10
N ALA A 86 -6.26 -7.72 16.44
CA ALA A 86 -7.72 -7.87 16.39
C ALA A 86 -8.38 -7.94 17.76
N ASP A 87 -7.74 -8.57 18.75
CA ASP A 87 -8.26 -8.68 20.13
C ASP A 87 -8.25 -7.33 20.87
N ASN A 88 -7.50 -6.34 20.40
CA ASN A 88 -7.41 -5.01 21.00
C ASN A 88 -8.25 -3.96 20.25
N ILE A 89 -8.97 -4.36 19.20
CA ILE A 89 -9.73 -3.47 18.32
C ILE A 89 -11.23 -3.58 18.61
N GLU A 90 -11.91 -2.44 18.60
CA GLU A 90 -13.38 -2.35 18.66
C GLU A 90 -13.98 -2.72 17.29
N PRO A 91 -14.89 -3.69 17.20
CA PRO A 91 -15.60 -3.96 15.96
C PRO A 91 -16.44 -2.77 15.48
N VAL A 92 -16.46 -2.56 14.16
CA VAL A 92 -17.11 -1.40 13.54
C VAL A 92 -18.22 -1.78 12.56
N ASN A 93 -18.85 -2.95 12.73
CA ASN A 93 -19.96 -3.42 11.89
C ASN A 93 -21.10 -2.40 11.81
N ASP A 94 -21.43 -1.78 12.94
CA ASP A 94 -22.50 -0.82 13.10
C ASP A 94 -22.37 0.43 12.23
N ILE A 95 -21.13 0.81 11.87
CA ILE A 95 -20.87 1.93 10.95
C ILE A 95 -20.50 1.45 9.54
N MET A 96 -19.92 0.26 9.40
CA MET A 96 -19.57 -0.27 8.07
C MET A 96 -20.80 -0.62 7.22
N GLU A 97 -21.84 -1.20 7.82
CA GLU A 97 -23.07 -1.52 7.10
C GLU A 97 -23.73 -0.28 6.45
N PRO A 98 -23.95 0.84 7.17
CA PRO A 98 -24.42 2.08 6.59
C PRO A 98 -23.46 2.68 5.54
N LEU A 99 -22.14 2.61 5.76
CA LEU A 99 -21.15 3.11 4.82
C LEU A 99 -21.15 2.34 3.50
N ILE A 100 -21.26 1.02 3.56
CA ILE A 100 -21.38 0.17 2.35
C ILE A 100 -22.68 0.50 1.59
N LYS A 101 -23.79 0.71 2.31
CA LYS A 101 -25.05 1.10 1.69
C LYS A 101 -24.98 2.47 1.00
N LEU A 102 -24.20 3.40 1.54
CA LEU A 102 -24.00 4.74 0.99
C LEU A 102 -23.01 4.74 -0.19
N ASN A 103 -21.85 4.12 0.02
CA ASN A 103 -20.67 4.28 -0.83
C ASN A 103 -20.42 3.10 -1.78
N GLY A 104 -21.31 2.09 -1.77
CA GLY A 104 -21.10 0.84 -2.48
C GLY A 104 -20.21 -0.12 -1.72
N ASP A 105 -20.05 -1.32 -2.25
CA ASP A 105 -19.27 -2.36 -1.60
C ASP A 105 -17.79 -2.02 -1.54
N VAL A 106 -17.10 -2.59 -0.57
CA VAL A 106 -15.64 -2.46 -0.43
C VAL A 106 -14.97 -3.49 -1.33
N ASN A 107 -13.84 -3.15 -1.94
CA ASN A 107 -13.09 -4.11 -2.75
C ASN A 107 -12.65 -5.34 -1.92
N ASP A 108 -12.53 -6.48 -2.60
CA ASP A 108 -12.29 -7.77 -1.94
C ASP A 108 -10.97 -7.82 -1.17
N THR A 109 -9.95 -7.11 -1.65
CA THR A 109 -8.64 -7.02 -0.98
C THR A 109 -8.76 -6.34 0.38
N VAL A 110 -9.49 -5.23 0.44
CA VAL A 110 -9.71 -4.50 1.71
C VAL A 110 -10.65 -5.25 2.63
N LYS A 111 -11.66 -5.96 2.08
CA LYS A 111 -12.49 -6.89 2.89
C LYS A 111 -11.62 -7.96 3.55
N TYR A 112 -10.71 -8.56 2.80
CA TYR A 112 -9.79 -9.58 3.29
C TYR A 112 -8.90 -9.06 4.44
N LEU A 113 -8.46 -7.80 4.36
CA LEU A 113 -7.64 -7.16 5.39
C LEU A 113 -8.44 -6.54 6.54
N GLY A 114 -9.66 -6.11 6.29
CA GLY A 114 -10.47 -5.37 7.25
C GLY A 114 -11.48 -6.20 8.03
N LYS A 115 -11.65 -7.50 7.68
CA LYS A 115 -12.62 -8.40 8.33
C LYS A 115 -11.96 -9.60 8.97
N GLN A 116 -12.53 -10.03 10.10
CA GLN A 116 -12.21 -11.31 10.73
C GLN A 116 -13.54 -12.06 10.95
N GLY A 117 -13.81 -13.07 10.13
CA GLY A 117 -15.14 -13.68 10.08
C GLY A 117 -16.20 -12.65 9.70
N ASP A 118 -17.23 -12.50 10.53
CA ASP A 118 -18.31 -11.52 10.32
C ASP A 118 -18.02 -10.14 10.91
N LYS A 119 -16.87 -9.97 11.59
CA LYS A 119 -16.52 -8.71 12.25
C LYS A 119 -15.71 -7.82 11.34
N TRP A 120 -16.13 -6.57 11.15
CA TRP A 120 -15.30 -5.52 10.64
C TRP A 120 -14.37 -5.01 11.73
N LEU A 121 -13.06 -5.15 11.53
CA LEU A 121 -12.03 -4.66 12.44
C LEU A 121 -11.73 -3.17 12.23
N ALA A 122 -12.01 -2.65 11.03
CA ALA A 122 -11.58 -1.32 10.65
C ALA A 122 -12.47 -0.72 9.55
N VAL A 123 -12.43 0.60 9.45
CA VAL A 123 -13.01 1.36 8.33
C VAL A 123 -11.91 1.61 7.30
N PRO A 124 -12.14 1.35 6.00
CA PRO A 124 -11.18 1.68 4.96
C PRO A 124 -10.82 3.17 4.97
N ALA A 125 -9.54 3.49 5.10
CA ALA A 125 -9.06 4.85 5.05
C ALA A 125 -8.76 5.25 3.60
N THR A 126 -9.22 6.42 3.18
CA THR A 126 -8.81 7.00 1.90
C THR A 126 -7.35 7.45 2.00
N ILE A 127 -7.02 8.17 3.09
CA ILE A 127 -5.68 8.70 3.32
C ILE A 127 -4.66 7.56 3.48
N GLY A 128 -3.61 7.60 2.68
CA GLY A 128 -2.51 6.65 2.70
C GLY A 128 -2.72 5.41 1.85
N SER A 129 -3.96 5.09 1.45
CA SER A 129 -4.24 3.95 0.57
C SER A 129 -3.75 4.22 -0.84
N GLN A 130 -2.94 3.29 -1.40
CA GLN A 130 -2.26 3.53 -2.67
C GLN A 130 -1.92 2.22 -3.41
N ILE A 131 -1.80 2.32 -4.74
CA ILE A 131 -1.16 1.30 -5.57
C ILE A 131 0.31 1.68 -5.78
N LYS A 132 1.23 0.74 -5.54
CA LYS A 132 2.68 0.95 -5.59
C LYS A 132 3.33 0.31 -6.82
N GLY A 133 2.84 0.63 -8.01
CA GLY A 133 3.42 0.18 -9.28
C GLY A 133 4.72 0.91 -9.66
N PRO A 134 5.19 0.77 -10.89
CA PRO A 134 6.37 1.48 -11.38
C PRO A 134 6.13 2.98 -11.59
N CYS A 135 7.10 3.79 -11.16
CA CYS A 135 7.32 5.16 -11.61
C CYS A 135 8.63 5.22 -12.37
N SER A 136 8.56 5.43 -13.66
CA SER A 136 9.72 5.44 -14.57
C SER A 136 10.12 6.84 -14.98
N ARG A 137 11.42 7.03 -15.20
CA ARG A 137 11.97 8.19 -15.89
C ARG A 137 11.83 7.99 -17.42
N ILE A 138 10.99 8.80 -18.06
CA ILE A 138 10.70 8.76 -19.50
C ILE A 138 12.00 8.79 -20.31
N ASP A 139 12.87 9.76 -19.99
CA ASP A 139 14.14 10.00 -20.68
C ASP A 139 15.13 8.82 -20.52
N LEU A 140 15.29 8.29 -19.31
CA LEU A 140 16.25 7.23 -19.02
C LEU A 140 15.79 5.87 -19.56
N MET A 141 14.50 5.55 -19.45
CA MET A 141 13.92 4.33 -20.01
C MET A 141 14.05 4.32 -21.54
N LYS A 142 13.79 5.46 -22.18
CA LYS A 142 13.99 5.59 -23.62
C LYS A 142 15.45 5.46 -24.02
N LYS A 143 16.34 6.15 -23.29
CA LYS A 143 17.78 6.20 -23.61
C LYS A 143 18.47 4.84 -23.46
N PHE A 144 18.23 4.14 -22.35
CA PHE A 144 18.99 2.95 -22.00
C PHE A 144 18.30 1.64 -22.36
N ALA A 145 16.98 1.56 -22.15
CA ALA A 145 16.20 0.36 -22.40
C ALA A 145 15.44 0.39 -23.74
N ASN A 146 15.46 1.51 -24.46
CA ASN A 146 14.66 1.75 -25.67
C ASN A 146 13.15 1.52 -25.45
N ILE A 147 12.64 1.83 -24.26
CA ILE A 147 11.23 1.71 -23.89
C ILE A 147 10.60 3.09 -23.83
N ASP A 148 9.54 3.27 -24.60
CA ASP A 148 8.68 4.44 -24.56
C ASP A 148 7.51 4.16 -23.59
N VAL A 149 7.68 4.57 -22.34
CA VAL A 149 6.69 4.30 -21.29
C VAL A 149 5.36 5.02 -21.50
N GLN A 150 5.39 6.17 -22.19
CA GLN A 150 4.19 6.93 -22.52
C GLN A 150 3.42 6.30 -23.69
N ALA A 151 4.12 5.74 -24.67
CA ALA A 151 3.48 4.97 -25.74
C ALA A 151 2.93 3.63 -25.25
N MET A 152 3.58 3.03 -24.26
CA MET A 152 3.15 1.78 -23.63
C MET A 152 1.89 1.98 -22.74
N TYR A 153 1.86 3.08 -22.01
CA TYR A 153 0.74 3.46 -21.14
C TYR A 153 0.31 4.91 -21.44
N PRO A 154 -0.38 5.12 -22.57
CA PRO A 154 -0.76 6.48 -22.99
C PRO A 154 -1.81 7.07 -22.06
N ALA A 155 -1.69 8.38 -21.82
CA ALA A 155 -2.68 9.11 -21.01
C ALA A 155 -4.09 8.99 -21.60
N GLY A 156 -5.07 8.64 -20.79
CA GLY A 156 -6.48 8.60 -21.18
C GLY A 156 -6.85 7.56 -22.24
N SER A 157 -5.98 6.58 -22.52
CA SER A 157 -6.20 5.54 -23.55
C SER A 157 -5.80 4.16 -23.04
N GLU A 158 -6.26 3.11 -23.72
CA GLU A 158 -5.92 1.73 -23.38
C GLU A 158 -4.38 1.49 -23.46
N PRO A 159 -3.82 0.78 -22.48
CA PRO A 159 -2.42 0.39 -22.49
C PRO A 159 -2.06 -0.50 -23.67
N LYS A 160 -0.85 -0.34 -24.21
CA LYS A 160 -0.24 -1.19 -25.22
C LYS A 160 0.93 -1.98 -24.61
N ALA A 161 0.64 -2.69 -23.54
CA ALA A 161 1.65 -3.22 -22.63
C ALA A 161 1.82 -4.76 -22.71
N ASP A 162 1.41 -5.42 -23.78
CA ASP A 162 1.54 -6.88 -23.91
C ASP A 162 2.98 -7.35 -23.85
N ALA A 163 3.91 -6.58 -24.42
CA ALA A 163 5.33 -6.85 -24.37
C ALA A 163 5.99 -6.53 -23.04
N TRP A 164 5.30 -5.83 -22.11
CA TRP A 164 5.81 -5.49 -20.79
C TRP A 164 5.63 -6.68 -19.84
N THR A 165 6.56 -7.63 -19.92
CA THR A 165 6.62 -8.87 -19.15
C THR A 165 7.72 -8.81 -18.08
N ASN A 166 7.75 -9.78 -17.16
CA ASN A 166 8.84 -9.91 -16.18
C ASN A 166 10.20 -10.02 -16.85
N ASP A 167 10.30 -10.70 -17.99
CA ASP A 167 11.54 -10.77 -18.77
C ASP A 167 11.92 -9.41 -19.38
N ALA A 168 10.94 -8.66 -19.90
CA ALA A 168 11.18 -7.32 -20.43
C ALA A 168 11.62 -6.36 -19.31
N PHE A 169 11.02 -6.48 -18.13
CA PHE A 169 11.39 -5.73 -16.93
C PHE A 169 12.85 -6.01 -16.52
N LEU A 170 13.23 -7.28 -16.48
CA LEU A 170 14.59 -7.69 -16.15
C LEU A 170 15.63 -7.17 -17.16
N LYS A 171 15.33 -7.26 -18.47
CA LYS A 171 16.17 -6.69 -19.52
C LYS A 171 16.32 -5.18 -19.40
N ALA A 172 15.24 -4.48 -19.08
CA ALA A 172 15.26 -3.05 -18.84
C ALA A 172 16.10 -2.68 -17.61
N ALA A 173 15.98 -3.45 -16.51
CA ALA A 173 16.79 -3.27 -15.32
C ALA A 173 18.28 -3.44 -15.62
N GLU A 174 18.67 -4.48 -16.37
CA GLU A 174 20.05 -4.72 -16.82
C GLU A 174 20.57 -3.58 -17.69
N ALA A 175 19.77 -3.14 -18.68
CA ALA A 175 20.16 -2.08 -19.59
C ALA A 175 20.35 -0.73 -18.89
N CYS A 176 19.44 -0.38 -17.98
CA CYS A 176 19.54 0.84 -17.18
C CYS A 176 20.70 0.77 -16.17
N HIS A 177 20.96 -0.40 -15.57
CA HIS A 177 22.13 -0.61 -14.72
C HIS A 177 23.45 -0.38 -15.49
N LYS A 178 23.61 -0.99 -16.66
CA LYS A 178 24.76 -0.79 -17.56
C LYS A 178 24.90 0.65 -18.01
N GLY A 179 23.78 1.36 -18.15
CA GLY A 179 23.72 2.79 -18.47
C GLY A 179 24.04 3.72 -17.30
N GLY A 180 24.29 3.19 -16.09
CA GLY A 180 24.56 3.97 -14.88
C GLY A 180 23.32 4.55 -14.20
N SER A 181 22.12 4.08 -14.57
CA SER A 181 20.83 4.51 -13.99
C SER A 181 20.00 3.31 -13.53
N PRO A 182 20.46 2.53 -12.53
CA PRO A 182 19.78 1.33 -12.09
C PRO A 182 18.39 1.62 -11.51
N PHE A 183 17.53 0.61 -11.54
CA PHE A 183 16.23 0.67 -10.88
C PHE A 183 16.42 0.74 -9.35
N GLY A 184 15.59 1.53 -8.69
CA GLY A 184 15.61 1.69 -7.24
C GLY A 184 14.48 0.90 -6.58
N ILE A 185 14.71 -0.37 -6.30
CA ILE A 185 13.73 -1.27 -5.67
C ILE A 185 14.29 -1.77 -4.36
N GLY A 186 13.68 -1.37 -3.24
CA GLY A 186 14.10 -1.81 -1.91
C GLY A 186 13.82 -3.29 -1.66
N LEU A 187 14.69 -3.92 -0.88
CA LEU A 187 14.56 -5.30 -0.40
C LEU A 187 14.84 -5.40 1.12
N GLY A 188 14.57 -4.33 1.84
CA GLY A 188 14.56 -4.30 3.30
C GLY A 188 13.31 -4.94 3.91
N GLU A 189 13.21 -4.81 5.23
CA GLU A 189 12.05 -5.28 6.01
C GLU A 189 11.01 -4.15 6.16
N THR A 190 10.59 -3.57 5.03
CA THR A 190 9.64 -2.46 4.96
C THR A 190 8.39 -2.85 4.20
N THR A 191 7.30 -2.10 4.39
CA THR A 191 6.05 -2.33 3.66
C THR A 191 6.24 -2.23 2.15
N ASP A 192 7.01 -1.26 1.66
CA ASP A 192 7.27 -1.09 0.22
C ASP A 192 8.01 -2.29 -0.38
N SER A 193 9.02 -2.79 0.33
CA SER A 193 9.81 -3.94 -0.12
C SER A 193 8.99 -5.23 -0.15
N VAL A 194 8.23 -5.49 0.92
CA VAL A 194 7.42 -6.71 1.06
C VAL A 194 6.28 -6.72 0.04
N ASP A 195 5.58 -5.60 -0.15
CA ASP A 195 4.48 -5.50 -1.11
C ASP A 195 4.97 -5.69 -2.55
N THR A 196 6.09 -5.05 -2.91
CA THR A 196 6.68 -5.19 -4.24
C THR A 196 7.12 -6.63 -4.51
N ALA A 197 7.83 -7.25 -3.56
CA ALA A 197 8.26 -8.63 -3.69
C ALA A 197 7.06 -9.59 -3.77
N GLY A 198 6.04 -9.38 -2.94
CA GLY A 198 4.82 -10.17 -2.96
C GLY A 198 4.08 -10.11 -4.30
N ALA A 199 3.98 -8.93 -4.91
CA ALA A 199 3.34 -8.77 -6.22
C ALA A 199 4.08 -9.53 -7.33
N PHE A 200 5.41 -9.50 -7.33
CA PHE A 200 6.19 -10.33 -8.26
C PHE A 200 5.99 -11.83 -7.97
N PHE A 201 6.03 -12.26 -6.72
CA PHE A 201 5.76 -13.65 -6.37
C PHE A 201 4.39 -14.11 -6.88
N GLN A 202 3.34 -13.33 -6.66
CA GLN A 202 2.01 -13.64 -7.18
C GLN A 202 1.96 -13.68 -8.70
N SER A 203 2.76 -12.85 -9.40
CA SER A 203 2.84 -12.90 -10.85
C SER A 203 3.38 -14.23 -11.40
N PHE A 204 4.15 -14.97 -10.58
CA PHE A 204 4.58 -16.34 -10.84
C PHE A 204 3.61 -17.38 -10.29
N GLY A 205 2.63 -17.00 -9.46
CA GLY A 205 1.77 -17.91 -8.70
C GLY A 205 2.52 -18.55 -7.53
N ALA A 206 3.43 -17.81 -6.93
CA ALA A 206 4.32 -18.26 -5.88
C ALA A 206 3.76 -17.89 -4.50
N ASP A 207 2.76 -18.62 -4.04
CA ASP A 207 2.20 -18.47 -2.70
C ASP A 207 3.04 -19.29 -1.70
N LEU A 208 3.36 -18.70 -0.53
CA LEU A 208 4.09 -19.43 0.52
C LEU A 208 3.17 -20.34 1.34
N VAL A 209 1.92 -19.91 1.48
CA VAL A 209 0.84 -20.66 2.13
C VAL A 209 -0.43 -20.46 1.32
N ASP A 210 -1.16 -21.52 1.02
CA ASP A 210 -2.40 -21.45 0.27
C ASP A 210 -3.59 -20.95 1.13
N ALA A 211 -4.75 -20.73 0.49
CA ALA A 211 -5.96 -20.28 1.18
C ALA A 211 -6.51 -21.26 2.22
N LYS A 212 -6.09 -22.53 2.19
CA LYS A 212 -6.46 -23.57 3.16
C LYS A 212 -5.48 -23.67 4.33
N GLY A 213 -4.39 -22.90 4.28
CA GLY A 213 -3.33 -22.95 5.28
C GLY A 213 -2.25 -24.00 5.01
N ASN A 214 -2.19 -24.63 3.84
CA ASN A 214 -1.11 -25.54 3.52
C ASN A 214 0.14 -24.78 3.11
N VAL A 215 1.31 -25.19 3.59
CA VAL A 215 2.60 -24.63 3.18
C VAL A 215 2.93 -25.06 1.75
N THR A 216 3.19 -24.08 0.88
CA THR A 216 3.46 -24.27 -0.56
C THR A 216 4.81 -23.70 -0.98
N VAL A 217 5.71 -23.45 -0.03
CA VAL A 217 7.03 -22.85 -0.23
C VAL A 217 7.89 -23.60 -1.25
N LYS A 218 7.86 -24.96 -1.24
CA LYS A 218 8.70 -25.80 -2.11
C LYS A 218 8.09 -26.09 -3.46
N THR A 219 7.39 -25.12 -4.06
CA THR A 219 6.84 -25.24 -5.41
C THR A 219 7.78 -24.67 -6.48
N ASP A 220 7.63 -25.10 -7.72
CA ASP A 220 8.40 -24.56 -8.84
C ASP A 220 8.11 -23.08 -9.08
N ASN A 221 6.89 -22.62 -8.79
CA ASN A 221 6.54 -21.21 -8.88
C ASN A 221 7.39 -20.34 -7.93
N VAL A 222 7.58 -20.80 -6.69
CA VAL A 222 8.43 -20.10 -5.71
C VAL A 222 9.89 -20.10 -6.15
N ARG A 223 10.40 -21.23 -6.68
CA ARG A 223 11.76 -21.30 -7.25
C ARG A 223 11.94 -20.32 -8.40
N GLN A 224 10.99 -20.25 -9.32
CA GLN A 224 11.04 -19.31 -10.44
C GLN A 224 11.04 -17.85 -9.99
N ALA A 225 10.23 -17.50 -8.98
CA ALA A 225 10.19 -16.17 -8.41
C ALA A 225 11.52 -15.80 -7.73
N LEU A 226 12.14 -16.71 -6.99
CA LEU A 226 13.45 -16.51 -6.37
C LEU A 226 14.57 -16.35 -7.41
N GLU A 227 14.58 -17.16 -8.48
CA GLU A 227 15.54 -17.01 -9.58
C GLU A 227 15.37 -15.68 -10.34
N PHE A 228 14.12 -15.22 -10.51
CA PHE A 228 13.86 -13.88 -11.07
C PHE A 228 14.47 -12.80 -10.17
N TYR A 229 14.22 -12.84 -8.86
CA TYR A 229 14.77 -11.86 -7.92
C TYR A 229 16.29 -11.92 -7.83
N LYS A 230 16.88 -13.09 -7.86
CA LYS A 230 18.35 -13.25 -7.89
C LYS A 230 18.97 -12.52 -9.08
N LYS A 231 18.36 -12.63 -10.27
CA LYS A 231 18.80 -11.92 -11.47
C LYS A 231 18.56 -10.40 -11.34
N LEU A 232 17.38 -10.00 -10.85
CA LEU A 232 17.02 -8.59 -10.70
C LEU A 232 17.95 -7.87 -9.72
N MET A 233 18.24 -8.47 -8.58
CA MET A 233 19.09 -7.88 -7.53
C MET A 233 20.51 -7.58 -8.03
N ALA A 234 21.03 -8.32 -8.99
CA ALA A 234 22.33 -8.06 -9.61
C ALA A 234 22.38 -6.70 -10.36
N PHE A 235 21.23 -6.13 -10.70
CA PHE A 235 21.09 -4.87 -11.43
C PHE A 235 20.56 -3.71 -10.57
N LEU A 236 20.30 -3.95 -9.29
CA LEU A 236 19.87 -2.93 -8.34
C LEU A 236 21.07 -2.27 -7.64
N PRO A 237 20.89 -1.13 -6.93
CA PRO A 237 21.89 -0.59 -6.03
C PRO A 237 22.30 -1.61 -4.95
N ALA A 238 23.58 -1.62 -4.59
CA ALA A 238 24.13 -2.63 -3.67
C ALA A 238 23.54 -2.57 -2.24
N ASP A 239 22.99 -1.43 -1.86
CA ASP A 239 22.46 -1.14 -0.52
C ASP A 239 20.94 -1.31 -0.38
N VAL A 240 20.24 -1.84 -1.40
CA VAL A 240 18.76 -1.97 -1.40
C VAL A 240 18.20 -2.82 -0.25
N THR A 241 19.01 -3.68 0.35
CA THR A 241 18.61 -4.48 1.53
C THR A 241 18.52 -3.66 2.82
N ALA A 242 19.13 -2.48 2.83
CA ALA A 242 19.09 -1.53 3.96
C ALA A 242 18.13 -0.35 3.73
N TRP A 243 17.40 -0.35 2.61
CA TRP A 243 16.49 0.74 2.26
C TRP A 243 15.26 0.76 3.17
N ASP A 244 14.86 1.97 3.57
CA ASP A 244 13.58 2.29 4.21
C ASP A 244 12.55 2.77 3.18
N ASP A 245 11.33 3.09 3.62
CA ASP A 245 10.24 3.56 2.75
C ASP A 245 10.50 4.95 2.11
N ALA A 246 11.52 5.70 2.56
CA ALA A 246 11.92 6.97 1.96
C ALA A 246 13.03 6.80 0.90
N SER A 247 13.70 5.67 0.88
CA SER A 247 14.92 5.47 0.09
C SER A 247 14.66 5.46 -1.41
N ASN A 248 13.56 4.83 -1.86
CA ASN A 248 13.12 4.84 -3.26
C ASN A 248 12.85 6.26 -3.77
N ASN A 249 12.17 7.08 -2.97
CA ASN A 249 11.89 8.48 -3.30
C ASN A 249 13.19 9.30 -3.41
N LYS A 250 14.11 9.14 -2.45
CA LYS A 250 15.44 9.78 -2.48
C LYS A 250 16.24 9.35 -3.71
N TRP A 251 16.14 8.07 -4.08
CA TRP A 251 16.79 7.54 -5.28
C TRP A 251 16.30 8.22 -6.55
N LEU A 252 14.97 8.34 -6.72
CA LEU A 252 14.37 9.03 -7.87
C LEU A 252 14.78 10.51 -7.92
N VAL A 253 14.62 11.23 -6.81
CA VAL A 253 14.92 12.68 -6.71
C VAL A 253 16.40 12.96 -6.94
N SER A 254 17.30 12.04 -6.59
CA SER A 254 18.73 12.17 -6.90
C SER A 254 19.03 12.17 -8.41
N GLY A 255 18.05 11.83 -9.25
CA GLY A 255 18.21 11.72 -10.71
C GLY A 255 18.94 10.47 -11.19
N ARG A 256 19.39 9.60 -10.29
CA ARG A 256 20.21 8.41 -10.60
C ARG A 256 19.40 7.24 -11.10
N GLY A 257 18.14 7.10 -10.71
CA GLY A 257 17.31 5.92 -10.99
C GLY A 257 16.44 6.07 -12.22
N ALA A 258 16.38 5.05 -13.06
CA ALA A 258 15.49 5.02 -14.23
C ALA A 258 14.05 4.60 -13.87
N LEU A 259 13.88 3.87 -12.80
CA LEU A 259 12.59 3.40 -12.29
C LEU A 259 12.66 3.19 -10.78
N ILE A 260 11.58 3.53 -10.10
CA ILE A 260 11.32 3.06 -8.73
C ILE A 260 9.92 2.46 -8.64
N MET A 261 9.65 1.70 -7.58
CA MET A 261 8.30 1.34 -7.20
C MET A 261 7.73 2.40 -6.25
N ASN A 262 6.38 2.47 -6.10
CA ASN A 262 5.71 3.47 -5.26
C ASN A 262 5.53 4.85 -5.93
N PRO A 263 4.78 4.92 -7.06
CA PRO A 263 4.67 6.12 -7.87
C PRO A 263 4.05 7.33 -7.18
N PRO A 264 2.99 7.20 -6.32
CA PRO A 264 2.36 8.41 -5.81
C PRO A 264 3.31 9.19 -4.90
N SER A 265 4.02 8.53 -3.99
CA SER A 265 4.97 9.20 -3.11
C SER A 265 6.19 9.71 -3.87
N ALA A 266 6.72 8.91 -4.79
CA ALA A 266 7.85 9.28 -5.62
C ALA A 266 7.60 10.55 -6.43
N TRP A 267 6.47 10.60 -7.14
CA TRP A 267 6.08 11.77 -7.91
C TRP A 267 5.79 12.99 -7.03
N ALA A 268 5.10 12.82 -5.90
CA ALA A 268 4.83 13.90 -4.95
C ALA A 268 6.12 14.52 -4.40
N VAL A 269 7.08 13.69 -4.00
CA VAL A 269 8.39 14.14 -3.51
C VAL A 269 9.20 14.79 -4.65
N ALA A 270 9.21 14.21 -5.84
CA ALA A 270 9.88 14.79 -7.00
C ALA A 270 9.27 16.15 -7.39
N LYS A 271 7.95 16.27 -7.43
CA LYS A 271 7.26 17.53 -7.73
C LYS A 271 7.63 18.65 -6.74
N ARG A 272 7.82 18.30 -5.46
CA ARG A 272 8.21 19.24 -4.41
C ARG A 272 9.70 19.60 -4.44
N ASP A 273 10.56 18.59 -4.56
CA ASP A 273 12.00 18.72 -4.28
C ASP A 273 12.88 18.77 -5.55
N ALA A 274 12.38 18.25 -6.66
CA ALA A 274 13.08 18.18 -7.95
C ALA A 274 12.10 18.23 -9.13
N PRO A 275 11.44 19.39 -9.40
CA PRO A 275 10.40 19.53 -10.43
C PRO A 275 10.84 19.04 -11.81
N GLN A 276 12.11 19.28 -12.19
CA GLN A 276 12.68 18.81 -13.46
C GLN A 276 12.74 17.27 -13.57
N ILE A 277 12.81 16.57 -12.43
CA ILE A 277 12.70 15.11 -12.39
C ILE A 277 11.23 14.69 -12.52
N ALA A 278 10.32 15.39 -11.81
CA ALA A 278 8.90 15.10 -11.86
C ALA A 278 8.32 15.19 -13.29
N GLU A 279 8.79 16.15 -14.11
CA GLU A 279 8.41 16.30 -15.51
C GLU A 279 8.79 15.09 -16.36
N GLN A 280 9.77 14.30 -15.93
CA GLN A 280 10.22 13.08 -16.59
C GLN A 280 9.65 11.81 -15.95
N CYS A 281 8.77 11.92 -14.99
CA CYS A 281 8.15 10.77 -14.34
C CYS A 281 6.90 10.30 -15.10
N TRP A 282 6.73 8.98 -15.20
CA TRP A 282 5.54 8.36 -15.75
C TRP A 282 5.14 7.15 -14.92
N THR A 283 3.93 7.16 -14.42
CA THR A 283 3.35 6.02 -13.68
C THR A 283 2.70 5.05 -14.65
N HIS A 284 2.93 3.77 -14.44
CA HIS A 284 2.39 2.73 -15.32
C HIS A 284 2.20 1.39 -14.60
N GLY A 285 1.62 0.41 -15.32
CA GLY A 285 1.34 -0.91 -14.75
C GLY A 285 2.59 -1.77 -14.53
N MET A 286 2.41 -2.77 -13.66
CA MET A 286 3.41 -3.81 -13.40
C MET A 286 3.71 -4.65 -14.64
N PRO A 287 4.88 -5.28 -14.74
CA PRO A 287 5.14 -6.26 -15.79
C PRO A 287 4.26 -7.50 -15.61
N LYS A 288 3.95 -8.16 -16.74
CA LYS A 288 3.15 -9.39 -16.78
C LYS A 288 4.03 -10.59 -16.50
N GLY A 289 3.70 -11.34 -15.46
CA GLY A 289 4.26 -12.66 -15.21
C GLY A 289 3.39 -13.80 -15.79
N PRO A 290 3.75 -15.07 -15.55
CA PRO A 290 3.01 -16.23 -16.02
C PRO A 290 1.53 -16.26 -15.59
N LYS A 291 1.22 -15.69 -14.44
CA LYS A 291 -0.15 -15.64 -13.86
C LYS A 291 -0.85 -14.30 -14.07
N GLY A 292 -0.21 -13.32 -14.69
CA GLY A 292 -0.79 -12.00 -14.93
C GLY A 292 0.01 -10.85 -14.37
N ARG A 293 -0.64 -9.69 -14.28
CA ARG A 293 -0.09 -8.46 -13.67
C ARG A 293 -0.66 -8.30 -12.27
N PHE A 294 0.19 -8.12 -11.30
CA PHE A 294 -0.19 -7.90 -9.91
C PHE A 294 0.39 -6.58 -9.44
N ALA A 295 -0.50 -5.68 -9.01
CA ALA A 295 -0.10 -4.36 -8.54
C ALA A 295 0.05 -4.37 -7.01
N PRO A 296 1.20 -4.01 -6.46
CA PRO A 296 1.36 -3.88 -5.02
C PRO A 296 0.35 -2.84 -4.49
N PHE A 297 -0.49 -3.25 -3.57
CA PHE A 297 -1.52 -2.40 -2.99
C PHE A 297 -1.29 -2.24 -1.49
N LEU A 298 -1.23 -1.01 -1.03
CA LEU A 298 -1.12 -0.65 0.37
C LEU A 298 -2.40 0.06 0.79
N PRO A 299 -3.41 -0.63 1.31
CA PRO A 299 -4.53 0.04 1.97
C PRO A 299 -4.15 0.45 3.39
N PHE A 300 -4.61 1.64 3.79
CA PHE A 300 -4.70 2.03 5.17
C PHE A 300 -6.12 1.78 5.69
N LEU A 301 -6.21 1.51 6.98
CA LEU A 301 -7.46 1.22 7.68
C LEU A 301 -7.49 2.02 8.98
N TRP A 302 -8.61 2.64 9.27
CA TRP A 302 -8.82 3.32 10.55
C TRP A 302 -9.42 2.36 11.56
N THR A 303 -8.71 2.12 12.63
CA THR A 303 -9.13 1.26 13.74
C THR A 303 -9.51 2.10 14.97
N ILE A 304 -10.36 1.55 15.81
CA ILE A 304 -10.68 2.12 17.11
C ILE A 304 -10.18 1.12 18.15
N TRP A 305 -9.36 1.57 19.09
CA TRP A 305 -8.90 0.70 20.15
C TRP A 305 -10.03 0.30 21.09
N SER A 306 -10.07 -0.95 21.53
CA SER A 306 -11.08 -1.47 22.47
C SER A 306 -11.03 -0.77 23.84
N PHE A 307 -9.87 -0.25 24.23
CA PHE A 307 -9.68 0.53 25.46
C PHE A 307 -10.12 1.99 25.35
N SER A 308 -10.42 2.51 24.15
CA SER A 308 -10.95 3.87 23.96
C SER A 308 -12.24 4.06 24.77
N LYS A 309 -12.32 5.18 25.46
CA LYS A 309 -13.53 5.62 26.20
C LYS A 309 -14.46 6.47 25.33
N ASN A 310 -14.00 6.84 24.12
CA ASN A 310 -14.67 7.77 23.21
C ASN A 310 -15.19 7.08 21.95
N LYS A 311 -15.48 5.76 22.01
CA LYS A 311 -15.90 4.94 20.85
C LYS A 311 -17.05 5.54 20.03
N PRO A 312 -18.14 6.07 20.61
CA PRO A 312 -19.22 6.66 19.81
C PRO A 312 -18.75 7.88 19.01
N ALA A 313 -17.94 8.76 19.59
CA ALA A 313 -17.37 9.91 18.89
C ALA A 313 -16.39 9.47 17.79
N ALA A 314 -15.53 8.49 18.08
CA ALA A 314 -14.62 7.88 17.11
C ALA A 314 -15.38 7.32 15.90
N LYS A 315 -16.43 6.52 16.13
CA LYS A 315 -17.28 5.97 15.07
C LYS A 315 -17.96 7.06 14.24
N SER A 316 -18.50 8.11 14.88
CA SER A 316 -19.13 9.25 14.21
C SER A 316 -18.13 10.00 13.30
N LEU A 317 -16.91 10.22 13.77
CA LEU A 317 -15.85 10.86 12.97
C LEU A 317 -15.46 10.00 11.77
N LEU A 318 -15.28 8.69 11.94
CA LEU A 318 -14.95 7.79 10.83
C LEU A 318 -16.04 7.77 9.75
N VAL A 319 -17.31 7.83 10.16
CA VAL A 319 -18.42 8.00 9.22
C VAL A 319 -18.32 9.33 8.46
N HIS A 320 -17.97 10.43 9.15
CA HIS A 320 -17.81 11.76 8.52
C HIS A 320 -16.66 11.77 7.53
N LEU A 321 -15.49 11.21 7.87
CA LEU A 321 -14.34 11.10 6.99
C LEU A 321 -14.60 10.21 5.76
N SER A 322 -15.56 9.30 5.85
CA SER A 322 -15.96 8.38 4.77
C SER A 322 -17.14 8.89 3.92
N GLN A 323 -17.63 10.13 4.16
CA GLN A 323 -18.65 10.73 3.29
C GLN A 323 -18.06 11.06 1.91
N PRO A 324 -18.86 10.99 0.83
CA PRO A 324 -18.38 11.26 -0.53
C PRO A 324 -17.65 12.61 -0.69
N ASP A 325 -18.15 13.66 -0.06
CA ASP A 325 -17.54 15.00 -0.09
C ASP A 325 -16.17 15.00 0.62
N SER A 326 -16.10 14.41 1.80
CA SER A 326 -14.84 14.29 2.54
C SER A 326 -13.79 13.51 1.73
N VAL A 327 -14.20 12.39 1.13
CA VAL A 327 -13.30 11.56 0.30
C VAL A 327 -12.83 12.32 -0.93
N ALA A 328 -13.73 13.03 -1.64
CA ALA A 328 -13.34 13.82 -2.81
C ALA A 328 -12.33 14.91 -2.47
N ARG A 329 -12.52 15.63 -1.36
CA ARG A 329 -11.59 16.65 -0.85
C ARG A 329 -10.22 16.07 -0.47
N LEU A 330 -10.19 14.88 0.13
CA LEU A 330 -8.94 14.19 0.50
C LEU A 330 -8.16 13.77 -0.75
N VAL A 331 -8.83 13.15 -1.73
CA VAL A 331 -8.20 12.75 -2.99
C VAL A 331 -7.67 13.94 -3.78
N GLU A 332 -8.45 15.03 -3.85
CA GLU A 332 -8.01 16.27 -4.51
C GLU A 332 -6.78 16.87 -3.80
N ALA A 333 -6.80 16.96 -2.47
CA ALA A 333 -5.70 17.52 -1.69
C ALA A 333 -4.39 16.72 -1.80
N SER A 334 -4.49 15.42 -2.05
CA SER A 334 -3.34 14.54 -2.28
C SER A 334 -2.89 14.50 -3.75
N GLY A 335 -3.56 15.21 -4.66
CA GLY A 335 -3.25 15.19 -6.09
C GLY A 335 -3.48 13.81 -6.73
N GLY A 336 -4.45 13.05 -6.21
CA GLY A 336 -4.76 11.70 -6.69
C GLY A 336 -3.88 10.60 -6.11
N TYR A 337 -3.06 10.92 -5.12
CA TYR A 337 -2.26 9.93 -4.38
C TYR A 337 -3.15 8.89 -3.69
N ASP A 338 -4.15 9.40 -2.95
CA ASP A 338 -5.03 8.61 -2.11
C ASP A 338 -6.14 7.92 -2.92
N LEU A 339 -6.42 6.68 -2.58
CA LEU A 339 -7.39 5.83 -3.27
C LEU A 339 -8.50 5.34 -2.32
N PRO A 340 -9.78 5.68 -2.58
CA PRO A 340 -10.89 5.16 -1.80
C PRO A 340 -11.16 3.69 -2.14
N SER A 341 -11.61 2.92 -1.17
CA SER A 341 -11.88 1.48 -1.31
C SER A 341 -13.33 1.14 -1.56
N PHE A 342 -14.25 2.11 -1.48
CA PHE A 342 -15.67 1.91 -1.75
C PHE A 342 -15.99 2.10 -3.24
N ALA A 343 -16.78 1.21 -3.81
CA ALA A 343 -17.03 1.13 -5.26
C ALA A 343 -17.56 2.41 -5.91
N ASN A 344 -18.42 3.16 -5.21
CA ASN A 344 -19.03 4.38 -5.77
C ASN A 344 -18.10 5.61 -5.68
N LEU A 345 -16.97 5.51 -4.98
CA LEU A 345 -16.02 6.60 -4.76
C LEU A 345 -14.80 6.57 -5.69
N THR A 346 -14.78 5.65 -6.65
CA THR A 346 -13.63 5.40 -7.52
C THR A 346 -13.63 6.20 -8.83
N LYS A 347 -14.62 7.05 -9.06
CA LYS A 347 -14.79 7.80 -10.31
C LYS A 347 -14.58 9.31 -10.10
N LEU A 348 -13.50 9.68 -9.42
CA LEU A 348 -13.14 11.08 -9.24
C LEU A 348 -12.28 11.56 -10.41
N LYS A 349 -12.52 12.79 -10.86
CA LYS A 349 -11.80 13.39 -11.99
C LYS A 349 -10.33 13.71 -11.69
N THR A 350 -9.96 13.79 -10.42
CA THR A 350 -8.61 14.15 -9.96
C THR A 350 -7.53 13.30 -10.63
N TRP A 351 -7.75 11.99 -10.79
CA TRP A 351 -6.77 11.12 -11.44
C TRP A 351 -6.55 11.43 -12.92
N ALA A 352 -7.57 11.91 -13.62
CA ALA A 352 -7.45 12.32 -15.01
C ALA A 352 -6.85 13.73 -15.17
N GLU A 353 -7.16 14.64 -14.24
CA GLU A 353 -6.79 16.06 -14.33
C GLU A 353 -5.44 16.38 -13.69
N GLU A 354 -5.07 15.66 -12.60
CA GLU A 354 -3.88 15.98 -11.78
C GLU A 354 -2.83 14.89 -11.82
N GLY A 355 -3.22 13.67 -11.73
CA GLY A 355 -2.25 12.60 -11.82
C GLY A 355 -2.26 11.63 -10.68
N PRO A 356 -1.16 11.01 -10.31
CA PRO A 356 0.28 11.26 -10.38
C PRO A 356 1.05 10.52 -11.50
N PRO A 357 1.58 11.18 -12.53
CA PRO A 357 1.32 12.54 -13.01
C PRO A 357 0.04 12.64 -13.84
N LYS A 358 -0.36 13.87 -14.23
CA LYS A 358 -1.56 14.15 -15.02
C LYS A 358 -1.73 13.22 -16.21
N GLY A 359 -2.92 12.64 -16.32
CA GLY A 359 -3.30 11.76 -17.42
C GLY A 359 -2.77 10.34 -17.30
N THR A 360 -1.92 10.02 -16.33
CA THR A 360 -1.60 8.64 -16.02
C THR A 360 -2.78 7.99 -15.32
N LEU A 361 -3.03 6.73 -15.67
CA LEU A 361 -4.15 6.01 -15.11
C LEU A 361 -3.75 5.39 -13.79
N PHE A 362 -4.00 6.14 -12.76
CA PHE A 362 -3.86 5.72 -11.38
C PHE A 362 -5.21 5.41 -10.74
N SER A 363 -6.27 5.35 -11.54
CA SER A 363 -7.61 5.07 -11.03
C SER A 363 -7.75 3.65 -10.52
N TYR A 364 -8.47 3.52 -9.44
CA TYR A 364 -8.76 2.31 -8.72
C TYR A 364 -10.29 2.20 -8.52
N PRO A 365 -10.87 1.02 -8.60
CA PRO A 365 -10.32 -0.31 -8.98
C PRO A 365 -10.39 -0.56 -10.49
N ASP A 366 -9.82 0.30 -11.29
CA ASP A 366 -9.98 0.25 -12.73
C ASP A 366 -9.28 -0.99 -13.32
N PRO A 367 -9.96 -1.84 -14.11
CA PRO A 367 -9.34 -2.89 -14.90
C PRO A 367 -8.42 -2.34 -16.00
N TYR A 368 -8.34 -1.03 -16.12
CA TYR A 368 -7.63 -0.31 -17.17
C TYR A 368 -6.17 -0.73 -17.33
N HIS A 369 -5.48 -0.97 -16.22
CA HIS A 369 -4.11 -1.52 -16.28
C HIS A 369 -4.08 -3.04 -16.44
N LEU A 370 -5.23 -3.69 -16.54
CA LEU A 370 -5.35 -5.16 -16.60
C LEU A 370 -4.52 -5.85 -15.52
N GLN A 371 -4.56 -5.31 -14.31
CA GLN A 371 -3.80 -5.84 -13.18
C GLN A 371 -4.71 -6.17 -12.00
N THR A 372 -4.29 -7.17 -11.23
CA THR A 372 -4.93 -7.58 -9.98
C THR A 372 -4.26 -6.87 -8.82
N LEU A 373 -5.03 -6.35 -7.87
CA LEU A 373 -4.48 -5.81 -6.64
C LEU A 373 -3.82 -6.93 -5.83
N SER A 374 -2.58 -6.69 -5.40
CA SER A 374 -1.76 -7.63 -4.67
C SER A 374 -1.59 -7.18 -3.23
N ILE A 375 -1.88 -8.09 -2.31
CA ILE A 375 -1.41 -8.00 -0.93
C ILE A 375 -0.42 -9.14 -0.72
N ALA A 376 0.80 -8.80 -0.33
CA ALA A 376 1.81 -9.80 -0.03
C ALA A 376 1.33 -10.76 1.07
N ALA A 377 1.69 -12.04 0.93
CA ALA A 377 1.24 -13.16 1.75
C ALA A 377 -0.20 -13.65 1.52
N SER A 378 -1.03 -12.95 0.70
CA SER A 378 -2.27 -13.52 0.17
C SER A 378 -1.93 -14.71 -0.76
N PRO A 379 -2.71 -15.81 -0.78
CA PRO A 379 -4.03 -15.99 -0.17
C PRO A 379 -4.03 -16.71 1.19
N ALA A 380 -2.91 -16.73 1.90
CA ALA A 380 -2.83 -17.40 3.20
C ALA A 380 -3.92 -16.90 4.18
N PRO A 381 -4.41 -17.75 5.09
CA PRO A 381 -5.34 -17.30 6.12
C PRO A 381 -4.78 -16.11 6.89
N PRO A 382 -5.59 -15.07 7.23
CA PRO A 382 -5.12 -13.81 7.78
C PRO A 382 -4.16 -13.92 8.99
N LYS A 383 -4.39 -14.89 9.87
CA LYS A 383 -3.54 -15.14 11.04
C LYS A 383 -2.10 -15.51 10.64
N ILE A 384 -1.94 -16.27 9.55
CA ILE A 384 -0.63 -16.70 9.03
C ILE A 384 -0.06 -15.60 8.12
N ALA A 385 -0.89 -15.06 7.24
CA ALA A 385 -0.48 -14.04 6.28
C ALA A 385 0.13 -12.81 6.97
N GLN A 386 -0.45 -12.34 8.06
CA GLN A 386 0.07 -11.21 8.81
C GLN A 386 1.48 -11.48 9.39
N GLN A 387 1.76 -12.72 9.78
CA GLN A 387 3.09 -13.13 10.26
C GLN A 387 4.11 -13.15 9.11
N ILE A 388 3.77 -13.79 7.99
CA ILE A 388 4.62 -13.80 6.78
C ILE A 388 4.96 -12.38 6.36
N TYR A 389 3.98 -11.48 6.38
CA TYR A 389 4.13 -10.08 6.02
C TYR A 389 5.00 -9.32 7.04
N ALA A 390 4.65 -9.37 8.31
CA ALA A 390 5.34 -8.63 9.37
C ALA A 390 6.80 -9.08 9.57
N GLN A 391 7.08 -10.37 9.34
CA GLN A 391 8.44 -10.92 9.40
C GLN A 391 9.22 -10.74 8.09
N ALA A 392 8.62 -10.12 7.07
CA ALA A 392 9.23 -9.88 5.76
C ALA A 392 9.81 -11.18 5.13
N THR A 393 9.12 -12.31 5.29
CA THR A 393 9.61 -13.63 4.89
C THR A 393 10.00 -13.68 3.42
N ILE A 394 9.16 -13.06 2.54
CA ILE A 394 9.40 -13.06 1.07
C ILE A 394 10.70 -12.32 0.73
N THR A 395 10.91 -11.11 1.26
CA THR A 395 12.13 -10.34 0.98
C THR A 395 13.36 -11.02 1.56
N LYS A 396 13.25 -11.61 2.75
CA LYS A 396 14.33 -12.39 3.36
C LYS A 396 14.74 -13.61 2.50
N MET A 397 13.78 -14.33 1.92
CA MET A 397 14.06 -15.40 0.96
C MET A 397 14.88 -14.90 -0.24
N CYS A 398 14.44 -13.77 -0.84
CA CYS A 398 15.12 -13.16 -1.98
C CYS A 398 16.58 -12.80 -1.63
N VAL A 399 16.79 -12.16 -0.49
CA VAL A 399 18.13 -11.72 -0.03
C VAL A 399 19.02 -12.91 0.26
N ARG A 400 18.55 -13.92 1.00
CA ARG A 400 19.31 -15.15 1.31
C ARG A 400 19.78 -15.86 0.04
N HIS A 401 18.87 -16.07 -0.91
CA HIS A 401 19.21 -16.74 -2.18
C HIS A 401 20.18 -15.91 -3.03
N PHE A 402 20.01 -14.59 -3.08
CA PHE A 402 20.93 -13.68 -3.77
C PHE A 402 22.34 -13.70 -3.15
N GLN A 403 22.44 -13.76 -1.83
CA GLN A 403 23.72 -13.83 -1.10
C GLN A 403 24.44 -15.18 -1.23
N GLY A 404 23.88 -16.11 -2.01
CA GLY A 404 24.51 -17.38 -2.34
C GLY A 404 24.06 -18.56 -1.46
N GLU A 405 23.03 -18.39 -0.63
CA GLU A 405 22.45 -19.53 0.04
C GLU A 405 21.82 -20.47 -0.99
N ASP A 406 22.01 -21.76 -0.79
CA ASP A 406 21.44 -22.81 -1.64
C ASP A 406 19.90 -22.71 -1.67
N MET A 407 19.30 -22.95 -2.85
CA MET A 407 17.86 -22.84 -3.06
C MET A 407 17.08 -23.70 -2.04
N GLU A 408 17.45 -24.97 -1.86
CA GLU A 408 16.74 -25.88 -0.97
C GLU A 408 16.87 -25.48 0.51
N LYS A 409 18.00 -24.87 0.89
CA LYS A 409 18.17 -24.31 2.25
C LYS A 409 17.28 -23.09 2.45
N THR A 410 17.22 -22.18 1.49
CA THR A 410 16.32 -21.02 1.53
C THR A 410 14.86 -21.44 1.64
N LEU A 411 14.44 -22.42 0.83
CA LEU A 411 13.07 -22.93 0.85
C LEU A 411 12.75 -23.65 2.18
N SER A 412 13.68 -24.48 2.70
CA SER A 412 13.48 -25.17 3.97
C SER A 412 13.43 -24.23 5.15
N TRP A 413 14.21 -23.15 5.13
CA TRP A 413 14.09 -22.09 6.12
C TRP A 413 12.70 -21.44 6.08
N ALA A 414 12.23 -21.01 4.92
CA ALA A 414 10.93 -20.36 4.80
C ALA A 414 9.74 -21.29 5.14
N GLU A 415 9.85 -22.57 4.79
CA GLU A 415 8.89 -23.61 5.21
C GLU A 415 8.80 -23.69 6.73
N SER A 416 9.95 -23.76 7.42
CA SER A 416 10.00 -23.80 8.88
C SER A 416 9.41 -22.55 9.53
N GLU A 417 9.66 -21.36 8.96
CA GLU A 417 9.04 -20.11 9.43
C GLU A 417 7.50 -20.19 9.30
N CYS A 418 6.99 -20.57 8.11
CA CYS A 418 5.55 -20.69 7.86
C CYS A 418 4.90 -21.72 8.80
N GLU A 419 5.52 -22.87 9.02
CA GLU A 419 5.06 -23.86 10.00
C GLU A 419 5.07 -23.31 11.44
N GLY A 420 6.06 -22.47 11.77
CA GLY A 420 6.12 -21.76 13.05
C GLY A 420 4.92 -20.84 13.26
N PHE A 421 4.56 -20.07 12.23
CA PHE A 421 3.40 -19.16 12.24
C PHE A 421 2.06 -19.88 12.39
N MET A 422 1.96 -21.13 11.98
CA MET A 422 0.75 -21.95 12.16
C MET A 422 0.55 -22.40 13.60
N ARG A 423 1.63 -22.48 14.38
CA ARG A 423 1.62 -22.95 15.77
C ARG A 423 1.40 -21.83 16.80
N SER A 424 1.59 -20.57 16.37
CA SER A 424 1.38 -19.36 17.20
C SER A 424 -0.06 -18.85 17.05
#